data_920a333057b743e2176dd19ea978c6bd
#
_entry.id   920a333057b743e2176dd19ea978c6bd
#
_cell.length_a   1.000
_cell.length_b   1.000
_cell.length_c   1.000
_cell.angle_alpha   90.00
_cell.angle_beta   90.00
_cell.angle_gamma   90.00
#
_symmetry.space_group_name_H-M   'P 1'
#
loop_
_entity.id
_entity.type
_entity.pdbx_description
1 polymer ?
#
loop_
_entity_poly.entity_id
_entity_poly.type
_entity_poly.pdbx_seq_one_letter_code
_entity_poly.pdbx_strand_id
1 'polypeptide(L)'
;MNLSRRNLMAKGATIIGATQCVKAGSANSNSKTNPSMPLIISTWSFGEAANKEALKVNKKGGSLMDSIEKGINITENDPNNSSVGIGGLPNSDGVVQLDACIMNGPDHGAG
;
A
#
# COMPACT_ATOMS: atom_id res chain seq x y z
N MET A 1 45.01 -15.37 -15.22
CA MET A 1 44.96 -14.05 -14.51
C MET A 1 43.51 -13.70 -14.24
N ASN A 2 42.97 -14.05 -13.06
CA ASN A 2 41.55 -13.86 -12.74
C ASN A 2 41.36 -12.45 -12.18
N LEU A 3 40.75 -11.57 -12.97
CA LEU A 3 40.37 -10.23 -12.55
C LEU A 3 39.03 -10.33 -11.81
N SER A 4 39.07 -10.22 -10.50
CA SER A 4 37.88 -10.12 -9.66
C SER A 4 37.12 -8.83 -9.96
N ARG A 5 35.75 -8.88 -10.00
CA ARG A 5 34.87 -7.73 -10.20
C ARG A 5 35.14 -6.57 -9.23
N ARG A 6 35.71 -6.86 -8.07
CA ARG A 6 36.09 -5.84 -7.07
C ARG A 6 37.25 -4.93 -7.52
N ASN A 7 38.15 -5.43 -8.39
CA ASN A 7 39.32 -4.68 -8.87
C ASN A 7 39.00 -3.78 -10.07
N LEU A 8 37.83 -3.95 -10.69
CA LEU A 8 37.41 -3.10 -11.83
C LEU A 8 36.85 -1.76 -11.33
N MET A 9 36.33 -1.71 -10.11
CA MET A 9 35.75 -0.49 -9.53
C MET A 9 36.79 0.49 -8.95
N ALA A 10 38.02 0.04 -8.76
CA ALA A 10 39.05 0.84 -8.10
C ALA A 10 39.92 1.70 -9.03
N LYS A 11 39.77 1.60 -10.36
CA LYS A 11 40.62 2.31 -11.33
C LYS A 11 39.91 3.32 -12.23
N GLY A 12 38.69 3.70 -11.91
CA GLY A 12 37.88 4.59 -12.74
C GLY A 12 37.36 5.83 -12.02
N ALA A 13 38.17 6.58 -11.30
CA ALA A 13 37.71 7.81 -10.68
C ALA A 13 38.79 8.88 -10.71
N THR A 14 38.94 9.57 -11.82
CA THR A 14 39.45 10.94 -11.82
C THR A 14 38.91 11.67 -13.05
N ILE A 15 37.67 12.07 -13.01
CA ILE A 15 37.17 13.17 -13.83
C ILE A 15 36.58 14.17 -12.83
N ILE A 16 37.33 15.24 -12.58
CA ILE A 16 36.88 16.42 -11.88
C ILE A 16 35.96 17.17 -12.84
N GLY A 17 34.67 16.84 -12.78
CA GLY A 17 33.60 17.61 -13.37
C GLY A 17 32.89 18.38 -12.28
N ALA A 18 32.99 19.69 -12.29
CA ALA A 18 32.24 20.57 -11.41
C ALA A 18 30.73 20.35 -11.65
N THR A 19 30.15 19.44 -10.90
CA THR A 19 28.70 19.27 -10.88
C THR A 19 28.12 20.40 -10.05
N GLN A 20 27.56 21.40 -10.72
CA GLN A 20 26.72 22.39 -10.06
C GLN A 20 25.61 21.64 -9.35
N CYS A 21 25.59 21.69 -8.03
CA CYS A 21 24.44 21.30 -7.23
C CYS A 21 23.26 22.18 -7.65
N VAL A 22 22.44 21.67 -8.54
CA VAL A 22 21.10 22.21 -8.72
C VAL A 22 20.40 21.99 -7.39
N LYS A 23 20.27 23.05 -6.59
CA LYS A 23 19.36 23.05 -5.46
C LYS A 23 17.99 22.71 -6.02
N ALA A 24 17.55 21.47 -5.81
CA ALA A 24 16.17 21.11 -5.96
C ALA A 24 15.38 22.05 -5.05
N GLY A 25 14.75 23.05 -5.64
CA GLY A 25 13.87 23.94 -4.93
C GLY A 25 12.84 23.08 -4.24
N SER A 26 12.85 23.08 -2.91
CA SER A 26 11.76 22.57 -2.12
C SER A 26 10.52 23.32 -2.59
N ALA A 27 9.73 22.68 -3.42
CA ALA A 27 8.40 23.17 -3.74
C ALA A 27 7.60 23.14 -2.44
N ASN A 28 7.61 24.28 -1.75
CA ASN A 28 6.73 24.50 -0.62
C ASN A 28 5.31 24.60 -1.16
N SER A 29 4.71 23.44 -1.41
CA SER A 29 3.30 23.36 -1.75
C SER A 29 2.50 23.67 -0.48
N ASN A 30 2.33 24.97 -0.17
CA ASN A 30 1.23 25.43 0.66
C ASN A 30 -0.10 25.18 -0.09
N SER A 31 -0.36 23.95 -0.40
CA SER A 31 -1.70 23.52 -0.72
C SER A 31 -2.49 23.62 0.57
N LYS A 32 -3.31 24.66 0.69
CA LYS A 32 -4.44 24.64 1.63
C LYS A 32 -5.23 23.40 1.23
N THR A 33 -4.95 22.27 1.88
CA THR A 33 -5.74 21.07 1.72
C THR A 33 -7.09 21.40 2.31
N ASN A 34 -8.05 21.75 1.45
CA ASN A 34 -9.43 21.50 1.79
C ASN A 34 -9.46 20.06 2.35
N PRO A 35 -10.19 19.79 3.42
CA PRO A 35 -10.36 18.43 3.89
C PRO A 35 -10.97 17.63 2.72
N SER A 36 -10.10 17.10 1.88
CA SER A 36 -10.54 16.31 0.75
C SER A 36 -11.14 15.04 1.33
N MET A 37 -12.36 14.75 0.92
CA MET A 37 -12.95 13.46 1.25
C MET A 37 -11.98 12.36 0.79
N PRO A 38 -11.73 11.34 1.62
CA PRO A 38 -10.84 10.25 1.22
C PRO A 38 -11.38 9.59 -0.05
N LEU A 39 -10.48 9.33 -1.00
CA LEU A 39 -10.80 8.49 -2.15
C LEU A 39 -10.65 7.03 -1.72
N ILE A 40 -11.73 6.24 -1.85
CA ILE A 40 -11.75 4.82 -1.52
C ILE A 40 -12.11 4.08 -2.80
N ILE A 41 -11.26 3.12 -3.20
CA ILE A 41 -11.43 2.35 -4.43
C ILE A 41 -11.41 0.87 -4.08
N SER A 42 -12.33 0.11 -4.66
CA SER A 42 -12.38 -1.35 -4.57
C SER A 42 -12.52 -1.96 -5.96
N THR A 43 -11.95 -3.14 -6.17
CA THR A 43 -11.92 -3.79 -7.49
C THR A 43 -13.27 -4.43 -7.84
N TRP A 44 -13.95 -5.04 -6.87
CA TRP A 44 -15.13 -5.85 -7.08
C TRP A 44 -16.41 -5.19 -6.55
N SER A 45 -17.54 -5.59 -7.06
CA SER A 45 -18.86 -5.04 -6.68
C SER A 45 -19.17 -5.20 -5.19
N PHE A 46 -18.75 -6.28 -4.56
CA PHE A 46 -18.91 -6.49 -3.11
C PHE A 46 -18.06 -5.50 -2.28
N GLY A 47 -17.07 -4.86 -2.86
CA GLY A 47 -16.30 -3.78 -2.23
C GLY A 47 -17.14 -2.53 -1.90
N GLU A 48 -18.35 -2.40 -2.45
CA GLU A 48 -19.22 -1.26 -2.12
C GLU A 48 -19.56 -1.22 -0.61
N ALA A 49 -19.88 -2.37 -0.02
CA ALA A 49 -20.16 -2.49 1.41
C ALA A 49 -18.91 -2.17 2.24
N ALA A 50 -17.76 -2.69 1.83
CA ALA A 50 -16.46 -2.40 2.44
C ALA A 50 -16.14 -0.90 2.40
N ASN A 51 -16.31 -0.25 1.25
CA ASN A 51 -16.06 1.18 1.08
C ASN A 51 -16.97 2.05 1.97
N LYS A 52 -18.23 1.67 2.11
CA LYS A 52 -19.18 2.36 3.00
C LYS A 52 -18.73 2.31 4.46
N GLU A 53 -18.30 1.16 4.95
CA GLU A 53 -17.81 1.02 6.33
C GLU A 53 -16.48 1.76 6.51
N ALA A 54 -15.54 1.64 5.58
CA ALA A 54 -14.28 2.37 5.61
C ALA A 54 -14.51 3.90 5.71
N LEU A 55 -15.43 4.44 4.90
CA LEU A 55 -15.78 5.86 4.95
C LEU A 55 -16.42 6.25 6.28
N LYS A 56 -17.25 5.39 6.87
CA LYS A 56 -17.88 5.61 8.17
C LYS A 56 -16.85 5.67 9.30
N VAL A 57 -15.86 4.77 9.28
CA VAL A 57 -14.74 4.76 10.25
C VAL A 57 -13.93 6.04 10.12
N ASN A 58 -13.56 6.42 8.91
CA ASN A 58 -12.81 7.67 8.65
C ASN A 58 -13.56 8.92 9.13
N LYS A 59 -14.87 9.03 8.84
CA LYS A 59 -15.71 10.15 9.30
C LYS A 59 -15.83 10.24 10.83
N LYS A 60 -15.63 9.14 11.55
CA LYS A 60 -15.59 9.09 13.02
C LYS A 60 -14.21 9.43 13.59
N GLY A 61 -13.23 9.76 12.75
CA GLY A 61 -11.86 10.10 13.16
C GLY A 61 -10.92 8.90 13.26
N GLY A 62 -11.30 7.72 12.76
CA GLY A 62 -10.41 6.59 12.62
C GLY A 62 -9.29 6.87 11.61
N SER A 63 -8.15 6.21 11.77
CA SER A 63 -7.03 6.30 10.83
C SER A 63 -7.40 5.71 9.47
N LEU A 64 -6.56 5.93 8.45
CA LEU A 64 -6.74 5.29 7.16
C LEU A 64 -6.58 3.77 7.26
N MET A 65 -5.66 3.31 8.11
CA MET A 65 -5.44 1.88 8.36
C MET A 65 -6.66 1.23 9.02
N ASP A 66 -7.22 1.86 10.08
CA ASP A 66 -8.46 1.39 10.72
C ASP A 66 -9.61 1.34 9.71
N SER A 67 -9.68 2.34 8.84
CA SER A 67 -10.73 2.42 7.81
C SER A 67 -10.64 1.25 6.82
N ILE A 68 -9.44 0.93 6.34
CA ILE A 68 -9.19 -0.19 5.43
C ILE A 68 -9.51 -1.52 6.14
N GLU A 69 -8.96 -1.74 7.32
CA GLU A 69 -9.17 -2.97 8.10
C GLU A 69 -10.67 -3.22 8.35
N LYS A 70 -11.37 -2.24 8.89
CA LYS A 70 -12.82 -2.39 9.20
C LYS A 70 -13.66 -2.54 7.92
N GLY A 71 -13.25 -1.87 6.85
CA GLY A 71 -13.89 -2.01 5.55
C GLY A 71 -13.77 -3.43 5.01
N ILE A 72 -12.56 -3.97 4.95
CA ILE A 72 -12.28 -5.32 4.43
C ILE A 72 -12.97 -6.39 5.27
N ASN A 73 -12.99 -6.26 6.58
CA ASN A 73 -13.64 -7.19 7.49
C ASN A 73 -15.13 -7.43 7.16
N ILE A 74 -15.83 -6.45 6.57
CA ILE A 74 -17.22 -6.65 6.13
C ILE A 74 -17.31 -7.74 5.07
N THR A 75 -16.38 -7.77 4.13
CA THR A 75 -16.38 -8.75 3.04
C THR A 75 -15.79 -10.08 3.48
N GLU A 76 -14.73 -10.06 4.27
CA GLU A 76 -14.06 -11.27 4.77
C GLU A 76 -14.95 -12.09 5.72
N ASN A 77 -15.83 -11.44 6.47
CA ASN A 77 -16.78 -12.10 7.37
C ASN A 77 -18.10 -12.50 6.69
N ASP A 78 -18.26 -12.25 5.39
CA ASP A 78 -19.46 -12.68 4.66
C ASP A 78 -19.32 -14.14 4.20
N PRO A 79 -20.08 -15.08 4.76
CA PRO A 79 -20.00 -16.50 4.37
C PRO A 79 -20.52 -16.76 2.95
N ASN A 80 -21.24 -15.80 2.34
CA ASN A 80 -21.75 -15.92 0.98
C ASN A 80 -20.75 -15.41 -0.08
N ASN A 81 -19.65 -14.80 0.34
CA ASN A 81 -18.61 -14.35 -0.56
C ASN A 81 -17.58 -15.47 -0.78
N SER A 82 -17.61 -16.08 -1.96
CA SER A 82 -16.68 -17.16 -2.31
C SER A 82 -15.30 -16.68 -2.81
N SER A 83 -15.10 -15.37 -2.92
CA SER A 83 -13.84 -14.80 -3.43
C SER A 83 -12.81 -14.49 -2.35
N VAL A 84 -13.25 -14.13 -1.16
CA VAL A 84 -12.40 -13.73 -0.05
C VAL A 84 -13.03 -14.11 1.30
N GLY A 85 -12.20 -14.25 2.33
CA GLY A 85 -12.65 -14.45 3.69
C GLY A 85 -13.24 -15.83 3.98
N ILE A 86 -14.08 -15.91 5.01
CA ILE A 86 -14.60 -17.18 5.55
C ILE A 86 -15.48 -17.97 4.57
N GLY A 87 -16.04 -17.29 3.56
CA GLY A 87 -16.83 -17.92 2.49
C GLY A 87 -15.99 -18.44 1.33
N GLY A 88 -14.64 -18.28 1.39
CA GLY A 88 -13.72 -18.66 0.32
C GLY A 88 -13.79 -20.13 -0.06
N LEU A 89 -13.38 -20.44 -1.29
CA LEU A 89 -13.40 -21.82 -1.78
C LEU A 89 -12.32 -22.65 -1.08
N PRO A 90 -12.63 -23.87 -0.62
CA PRO A 90 -11.67 -24.74 0.03
C PRO A 90 -10.66 -25.33 -0.97
N ASN A 91 -9.50 -25.73 -0.46
CA ASN A 91 -8.51 -26.53 -1.17
C ASN A 91 -8.98 -27.99 -1.34
N SER A 92 -8.14 -28.85 -1.94
CA SER A 92 -8.43 -30.28 -2.15
C SER A 92 -8.73 -31.06 -0.86
N ASP A 93 -8.27 -30.58 0.28
CA ASP A 93 -8.46 -31.18 1.59
C ASP A 93 -9.71 -30.65 2.32
N GLY A 94 -10.47 -29.77 1.65
CA GLY A 94 -11.67 -29.15 2.21
C GLY A 94 -11.38 -28.00 3.18
N VAL A 95 -10.16 -27.47 3.19
CA VAL A 95 -9.74 -26.38 4.08
C VAL A 95 -9.70 -25.06 3.31
N VAL A 96 -10.37 -24.04 3.83
CA VAL A 96 -10.24 -22.66 3.33
C VAL A 96 -8.92 -22.07 3.82
N GLN A 97 -8.05 -21.69 2.89
CA GLN A 97 -6.79 -21.01 3.16
C GLN A 97 -6.93 -19.55 2.73
N LEU A 98 -6.48 -18.64 3.58
CA LEU A 98 -6.68 -17.20 3.38
C LEU A 98 -5.34 -16.48 3.45
N ASP A 99 -5.20 -15.49 2.57
CA ASP A 99 -4.10 -14.54 2.57
C ASP A 99 -4.63 -13.13 2.80
N ALA A 100 -3.86 -12.33 3.51
CA ALA A 100 -4.17 -10.91 3.68
C ALA A 100 -2.87 -10.10 3.69
N CYS A 101 -2.92 -8.89 3.18
CA CYS A 101 -1.84 -7.93 3.33
C CYS A 101 -2.40 -6.53 3.43
N ILE A 102 -1.69 -5.67 4.13
CA ILE A 102 -1.99 -4.24 4.24
C ILE A 102 -0.69 -3.45 4.19
N MET A 103 -0.73 -2.26 3.59
CA MET A 103 0.43 -1.37 3.53
C MET A 103 0.05 0.02 4.00
N ASN A 104 0.90 0.59 4.86
CA ASN A 104 0.81 1.98 5.26
C ASN A 104 1.57 2.87 4.26
N GLY A 105 0.88 3.82 3.62
CA GLY A 105 1.46 4.68 2.59
C GLY A 105 2.61 5.58 3.08
N PRO A 106 2.52 6.23 4.26
CA PRO A 106 3.54 7.17 4.73
C PRO A 106 4.92 6.58 4.96
N ASP A 107 5.00 5.36 5.46
CA ASP A 107 6.25 4.70 5.83
C ASP A 107 6.53 3.41 5.05
N HIS A 108 5.58 3.02 4.19
CA HIS A 108 5.59 1.77 3.42
C HIS A 108 5.68 0.51 4.31
N GLY A 109 5.33 0.64 5.58
CA GLY A 109 5.19 -0.51 6.47
C GLY A 109 4.12 -1.45 5.94
N ALA A 110 4.45 -2.74 5.83
CA ALA A 110 3.54 -3.78 5.31
C ALA A 110 3.51 -4.97 6.24
N GLY A 111 2.34 -5.62 6.32
CA GLY A 111 2.11 -6.85 7.09
C GLY A 111 1.02 -7.68 6.48
#